data_73212cd0cb6b7d3f85ce496ec9c97aac
#
_entry.id   73212cd0cb6b7d3f85ce496ec9c97aac
#
_cell.length_a   1.000
_cell.length_b   1.000
_cell.length_c   1.000
_cell.angle_alpha   90.00
_cell.angle_beta   90.00
_cell.angle_gamma   90.00
#
_symmetry.space_group_name_H-M   'P 1'
#
loop_
_entity.id
_entity.type
_entity.pdbx_description
1 polymer ?
#
loop_
_entity_poly.entity_id
_entity_poly.type
_entity_poly.pdbx_seq_one_letter_code
_entity_poly.pdbx_strand_id
1 'polypeptide(L)'
;VGENVRNIEVPLYGEQKTILADWLTTDKHCIDIVPVGSGKTFLAAIALPLFASDPRYHKGKDIIYSAPTGAMIKSLIWEPLKHSCMNHFGLVDGKDINNSELTIKFPNGVFIRCKSAEQRENLRGLNVGVWVADEASMYTQDTLQEITNRLRPRVGAPDTAGRLIVISTPNGTGPLHDLFQLALQNTDKYVVRHYNYTQMRSGNREFIEEQKRIISPLKFNQDYMCQWESVADQFFYAWDK
;
A
#
# COMPACT_ATOMS: atom_id res chain seq x y z
N VAL A 1 -27.09 16.52 12.41
CA VAL A 1 -25.89 16.50 11.57
C VAL A 1 -26.27 15.61 10.40
N GLY A 2 -26.63 16.26 9.26
CA GLY A 2 -27.09 15.54 8.07
C GLY A 2 -25.95 14.77 7.42
N GLU A 3 -26.17 13.50 7.24
CA GLU A 3 -25.31 12.60 6.47
C GLU A 3 -25.39 12.99 4.98
N ASN A 4 -24.45 13.82 4.53
CA ASN A 4 -24.15 13.91 3.10
C ASN A 4 -23.25 12.72 2.75
N VAL A 5 -23.83 11.53 2.66
CA VAL A 5 -23.18 10.38 2.03
C VAL A 5 -23.10 10.68 0.54
N ARG A 6 -21.97 11.21 0.09
CA ARG A 6 -21.68 11.33 -1.33
C ARG A 6 -21.36 9.92 -1.84
N ASN A 7 -22.18 9.40 -2.74
CA ASN A 7 -21.84 8.19 -3.47
C ASN A 7 -20.62 8.48 -4.36
N ILE A 8 -19.50 7.85 -4.04
CA ILE A 8 -18.27 7.94 -4.82
C ILE A 8 -18.27 6.77 -5.78
N GLU A 9 -18.55 7.03 -7.05
CA GLU A 9 -18.39 6.03 -8.11
C GLU A 9 -16.95 6.08 -8.62
N VAL A 10 -16.17 5.03 -8.32
CA VAL A 10 -14.81 4.86 -8.83
C VAL A 10 -14.79 3.67 -9.77
N PRO A 11 -14.36 3.83 -11.03
CA PRO A 11 -14.25 2.73 -11.97
C PRO A 11 -13.09 1.81 -11.60
N LEU A 12 -13.38 0.77 -10.82
CA LEU A 12 -12.42 -0.26 -10.44
C LEU A 12 -12.61 -1.53 -11.26
N TYR A 13 -11.51 -2.17 -11.60
CA TYR A 13 -11.51 -3.52 -12.18
C TYR A 13 -11.81 -4.58 -11.11
N GLY A 14 -12.14 -5.81 -11.54
CA GLY A 14 -12.62 -6.87 -10.64
C GLY A 14 -11.64 -7.17 -9.50
N GLU A 15 -10.36 -7.31 -9.81
CA GLU A 15 -9.30 -7.61 -8.84
C GLU A 15 -9.04 -6.44 -7.89
N GLN A 16 -9.08 -5.22 -8.42
CA GLN A 16 -8.98 -4.01 -7.59
C GLN A 16 -10.14 -3.89 -6.60
N LYS A 17 -11.36 -4.26 -7.03
CA LYS A 17 -12.54 -4.32 -6.14
C LYS A 17 -12.34 -5.34 -5.03
N THR A 18 -11.79 -6.52 -5.35
CA THR A 18 -11.51 -7.56 -4.36
C THR A 18 -10.49 -7.10 -3.33
N ILE A 19 -9.37 -6.53 -3.77
CA ILE A 19 -8.32 -5.99 -2.90
C ILE A 19 -8.91 -4.89 -1.98
N LEU A 20 -9.61 -3.91 -2.57
CA LEU A 20 -10.21 -2.82 -1.78
C LEU A 20 -11.29 -3.34 -0.82
N ALA A 21 -12.09 -4.33 -1.22
CA ALA A 21 -13.07 -4.94 -0.34
C ALA A 21 -12.40 -5.61 0.86
N ASP A 22 -11.33 -6.38 0.66
CA ASP A 22 -10.55 -6.96 1.77
C ASP A 22 -10.02 -5.87 2.70
N TRP A 23 -9.49 -4.76 2.15
CA TRP A 23 -9.02 -3.65 2.95
C TRP A 23 -10.11 -2.98 3.79
N LEU A 24 -11.35 -2.98 3.30
CA LEU A 24 -12.48 -2.32 3.96
C LEU A 24 -13.31 -3.27 4.85
N THR A 25 -13.18 -4.59 4.72
CA THR A 25 -14.07 -5.54 5.40
C THR A 25 -13.37 -6.45 6.41
N THR A 26 -12.03 -6.56 6.36
CA THR A 26 -11.29 -7.40 7.31
C THR A 26 -10.55 -6.56 8.34
N ASP A 27 -10.38 -7.10 9.55
CA ASP A 27 -9.49 -6.55 10.58
C ASP A 27 -8.06 -7.12 10.50
N LYS A 28 -7.82 -8.06 9.59
CA LYS A 28 -6.51 -8.71 9.39
C LYS A 28 -5.54 -7.75 8.67
N HIS A 29 -4.26 -8.02 8.80
CA HIS A 29 -3.25 -7.44 7.91
C HIS A 29 -3.47 -7.92 6.48
N CYS A 30 -3.19 -7.08 5.48
CA CYS A 30 -3.31 -7.44 4.07
C CYS A 30 -1.95 -7.38 3.40
N ILE A 31 -1.61 -8.42 2.64
CA ILE A 31 -0.38 -8.48 1.82
C ILE A 31 -0.81 -8.74 0.38
N ASP A 32 -0.71 -7.71 -0.45
CA ASP A 32 -1.14 -7.74 -1.84
C ASP A 32 0.07 -7.65 -2.77
N ILE A 33 0.41 -8.77 -3.39
CA ILE A 33 1.48 -8.87 -4.38
C ILE A 33 0.84 -8.83 -5.76
N VAL A 34 1.09 -7.74 -6.49
CA VAL A 34 0.43 -7.44 -7.76
C VAL A 34 1.41 -6.83 -8.76
N PRO A 35 1.14 -6.97 -10.07
CA PRO A 35 2.06 -6.54 -11.11
C PRO A 35 2.21 -5.02 -11.22
N VAL A 36 3.25 -4.61 -11.91
CA VAL A 36 3.43 -3.21 -12.34
C VAL A 36 2.24 -2.78 -13.20
N GLY A 37 1.78 -1.53 -13.02
CA GLY A 37 0.63 -0.98 -13.77
C GLY A 37 -0.74 -1.47 -13.31
N SER A 38 -0.84 -2.23 -12.22
CA SER A 38 -2.13 -2.72 -11.67
C SER A 38 -2.97 -1.67 -10.94
N GLY A 39 -2.45 -0.44 -10.77
CA GLY A 39 -3.14 0.64 -10.06
C GLY A 39 -3.03 0.58 -8.54
N LYS A 40 -1.95 0.00 -8.01
CA LYS A 40 -1.65 -0.09 -6.56
C LYS A 40 -1.84 1.24 -5.83
N THR A 41 -1.10 2.23 -6.24
CA THR A 41 -1.09 3.57 -5.63
C THR A 41 -2.45 4.28 -5.77
N PHE A 42 -3.17 4.02 -6.87
CA PHE A 42 -4.53 4.51 -7.06
C PHE A 42 -5.50 3.93 -6.01
N LEU A 43 -5.43 2.62 -5.74
CA LEU A 43 -6.21 2.01 -4.67
C LEU A 43 -5.90 2.63 -3.30
N ALA A 44 -4.61 2.87 -3.02
CA ALA A 44 -4.21 3.54 -1.78
C ALA A 44 -4.80 4.96 -1.68
N ALA A 45 -4.78 5.75 -2.77
CA ALA A 45 -5.35 7.10 -2.79
C ALA A 45 -6.86 7.13 -2.53
N ILE A 46 -7.59 6.05 -2.85
CA ILE A 46 -9.02 5.89 -2.54
C ILE A 46 -9.22 5.43 -1.10
N ALA A 47 -8.44 4.45 -0.64
CA ALA A 47 -8.64 3.81 0.65
C ALA A 47 -8.24 4.71 1.84
N LEU A 48 -7.17 5.48 1.71
CA LEU A 48 -6.65 6.32 2.80
C LEU A 48 -7.67 7.31 3.36
N PRO A 49 -8.42 8.07 2.53
CA PRO A 49 -9.46 8.96 3.04
C PRO A 49 -10.62 8.22 3.70
N LEU A 50 -10.99 7.04 3.20
CA LEU A 50 -12.01 6.18 3.80
C LEU A 50 -11.57 5.72 5.19
N PHE A 51 -10.31 5.28 5.35
CA PHE A 51 -9.78 4.91 6.66
C PHE A 51 -9.74 6.09 7.63
N ALA A 52 -9.39 7.28 7.17
CA ALA A 52 -9.32 8.46 8.02
C ALA A 52 -10.70 9.00 8.43
N SER A 53 -11.73 8.77 7.64
CA SER A 53 -13.09 9.23 7.90
C SER A 53 -13.88 8.33 8.83
N ASP A 54 -13.54 7.03 8.93
CA ASP A 54 -14.34 6.03 9.64
C ASP A 54 -13.63 5.53 10.91
N PRO A 55 -14.24 5.71 12.11
CA PRO A 55 -13.67 5.27 13.38
C PRO A 55 -13.32 3.78 13.47
N ARG A 56 -13.97 2.92 12.70
CA ARG A 56 -13.68 1.48 12.67
C ARG A 56 -12.24 1.21 12.26
N TYR A 57 -11.67 2.03 11.38
CA TYR A 57 -10.30 1.85 10.87
C TYR A 57 -9.28 2.64 11.69
N HIS A 58 -9.52 3.93 11.92
CA HIS A 58 -8.51 4.76 12.60
C HIS A 58 -8.45 4.55 14.10
N LYS A 59 -9.55 4.14 14.77
CA LYS A 59 -9.58 3.88 16.23
C LYS A 59 -9.00 5.03 17.07
N GLY A 60 -9.22 6.28 16.64
CA GLY A 60 -8.65 7.49 17.25
C GLY A 60 -7.13 7.67 17.03
N LYS A 61 -6.57 7.06 16.01
CA LYS A 61 -5.15 7.13 15.65
C LYS A 61 -4.99 7.62 14.21
N ASP A 62 -3.76 7.95 13.81
CA ASP A 62 -3.46 8.41 12.46
C ASP A 62 -3.45 7.26 11.43
N ILE A 63 -3.67 7.63 10.18
CA ILE A 63 -3.50 6.77 9.01
C ILE A 63 -2.16 7.09 8.38
N ILE A 64 -1.33 6.08 8.17
CA ILE A 64 -0.01 6.26 7.59
C ILE A 64 0.05 5.64 6.20
N TYR A 65 0.58 6.40 5.26
CA TYR A 65 1.04 5.88 3.98
C TYR A 65 2.57 5.99 3.93
N SER A 66 3.23 4.96 3.46
CA SER A 66 4.67 5.02 3.21
C SER A 66 5.01 4.48 1.82
N ALA A 67 6.03 5.09 1.23
CA ALA A 67 6.70 4.62 0.02
C ALA A 67 8.22 4.64 0.26
N PRO A 68 9.04 4.00 -0.59
CA PRO A 68 10.49 3.92 -0.40
C PRO A 68 11.13 5.28 -0.18
N THR A 69 10.79 6.26 -1.00
CA THR A 69 11.38 7.62 -0.92
C THR A 69 10.33 8.72 -0.85
N GLY A 70 10.73 9.89 -0.33
CA GLY A 70 9.88 11.08 -0.34
C GLY A 70 9.55 11.59 -1.75
N ALA A 71 10.46 11.39 -2.71
CA ALA A 71 10.22 11.71 -4.12
C ALA A 71 9.11 10.84 -4.71
N MET A 72 9.09 9.55 -4.41
CA MET A 72 8.01 8.64 -4.86
C MET A 72 6.66 9.04 -4.27
N ILE A 73 6.60 9.43 -3.01
CA ILE A 73 5.36 9.94 -2.41
C ILE A 73 4.81 11.11 -3.22
N LYS A 74 5.66 12.12 -3.48
CA LYS A 74 5.26 13.33 -4.20
C LYS A 74 4.82 13.05 -5.63
N SER A 75 5.54 12.17 -6.34
CA SER A 75 5.26 11.87 -7.75
C SER A 75 4.10 10.90 -7.99
N LEU A 76 3.85 9.97 -7.06
CA LEU A 76 2.92 8.87 -7.30
C LEU A 76 1.56 9.07 -6.63
N ILE A 77 1.53 9.44 -5.33
CA ILE A 77 0.29 9.43 -4.56
C ILE A 77 -0.19 10.82 -4.13
N TRP A 78 0.72 11.78 -3.90
CA TRP A 78 0.34 13.02 -3.20
C TRP A 78 -0.78 13.79 -3.90
N GLU A 79 -0.66 14.03 -5.21
CA GLU A 79 -1.71 14.73 -5.95
C GLU A 79 -3.02 13.92 -6.09
N PRO A 80 -3.01 12.62 -6.45
CA PRO A 80 -4.22 11.80 -6.42
C PRO A 80 -4.91 11.76 -5.06
N LEU A 81 -4.15 11.67 -3.96
CA LEU A 81 -4.68 11.65 -2.61
C LEU A 81 -5.34 12.99 -2.23
N LYS A 82 -4.67 14.12 -2.51
CA LYS A 82 -5.25 15.44 -2.32
C LYS A 82 -6.56 15.60 -3.09
N HIS A 83 -6.53 15.22 -4.36
CA HIS A 83 -7.71 15.30 -5.22
C HIS A 83 -8.89 14.50 -4.66
N SER A 84 -8.62 13.27 -4.20
CA SER A 84 -9.61 12.44 -3.53
C SER A 84 -10.17 13.12 -2.26
N CYS A 85 -9.31 13.66 -1.41
CA CYS A 85 -9.70 14.33 -0.18
C CYS A 85 -10.53 15.60 -0.42
N MET A 86 -10.13 16.42 -1.39
CA MET A 86 -10.83 17.67 -1.72
C MET A 86 -12.19 17.39 -2.36
N ASN A 87 -12.25 16.51 -3.35
CA ASN A 87 -13.46 16.28 -4.13
C ASN A 87 -14.52 15.47 -3.38
N HIS A 88 -14.10 14.51 -2.58
CA HIS A 88 -15.03 13.58 -1.94
C HIS A 88 -15.29 13.88 -0.47
N PHE A 89 -14.32 14.50 0.22
CA PHE A 89 -14.42 14.80 1.64
C PHE A 89 -14.52 16.31 1.94
N GLY A 90 -14.42 17.17 0.92
CA GLY A 90 -14.56 18.61 1.05
C GLY A 90 -13.44 19.29 1.81
N LEU A 91 -12.25 18.68 1.87
CA LEU A 91 -11.07 19.26 2.50
C LEU A 91 -10.49 20.39 1.64
N VAL A 92 -9.82 21.35 2.28
CA VAL A 92 -9.32 22.57 1.64
C VAL A 92 -7.79 22.59 1.67
N ASP A 93 -7.16 22.79 0.51
CA ASP A 93 -5.69 22.92 0.41
C ASP A 93 -5.22 24.17 1.17
N GLY A 94 -4.08 24.06 1.83
CA GLY A 94 -3.51 25.12 2.68
C GLY A 94 -4.18 25.28 4.05
N LYS A 95 -5.38 24.72 4.24
CA LYS A 95 -6.08 24.68 5.54
C LYS A 95 -6.00 23.31 6.18
N ASP A 96 -6.49 22.30 5.48
CA ASP A 96 -6.59 20.92 5.96
C ASP A 96 -5.43 20.07 5.42
N ILE A 97 -4.76 20.53 4.36
CA ILE A 97 -3.69 19.86 3.63
C ILE A 97 -2.40 20.66 3.78
N ASN A 98 -1.35 20.02 4.30
CA ASN A 98 -0.02 20.58 4.41
C ASN A 98 0.92 19.90 3.40
N ASN A 99 1.25 20.63 2.33
CA ASN A 99 2.09 20.14 1.24
C ASN A 99 3.57 19.96 1.63
N SER A 100 4.07 20.70 2.63
CA SER A 100 5.47 20.60 3.10
C SER A 100 5.66 19.35 3.94
N GLU A 101 4.72 19.10 4.87
CA GLU A 101 4.77 17.95 5.78
C GLU A 101 4.14 16.68 5.17
N LEU A 102 3.53 16.78 4.01
CA LEU A 102 2.76 15.71 3.36
C LEU A 102 1.72 15.11 4.30
N THR A 103 0.91 15.98 4.93
CA THR A 103 -0.13 15.58 5.89
C THR A 103 -1.48 16.17 5.52
N ILE A 104 -2.54 15.42 5.80
CA ILE A 104 -3.93 15.82 5.59
C ILE A 104 -4.69 15.62 6.90
N LYS A 105 -5.33 16.67 7.41
CA LYS A 105 -6.10 16.64 8.65
C LYS A 105 -7.60 16.50 8.34
N PHE A 106 -8.22 15.50 8.91
CA PHE A 106 -9.68 15.30 8.81
C PHE A 106 -10.41 16.05 9.92
N PRO A 107 -11.71 16.39 9.74
CA PRO A 107 -12.52 17.11 10.74
C PRO A 107 -12.65 16.38 12.07
N ASN A 108 -12.53 15.04 12.09
CA ASN A 108 -12.52 14.23 13.30
C ASN A 108 -11.19 14.25 14.07
N GLY A 109 -10.21 15.05 13.60
CA GLY A 109 -8.89 15.21 14.22
C GLY A 109 -7.85 14.16 13.79
N VAL A 110 -8.22 13.19 12.97
CA VAL A 110 -7.31 12.17 12.42
C VAL A 110 -6.47 12.75 11.30
N PHE A 111 -5.20 12.35 11.22
CA PHE A 111 -4.32 12.71 10.12
C PHE A 111 -4.07 11.53 9.20
N ILE A 112 -4.02 11.81 7.90
CA ILE A 112 -3.26 10.99 6.96
C ILE A 112 -1.85 11.59 6.89
N ARG A 113 -0.83 10.76 7.11
CA ARG A 113 0.59 11.17 7.04
C ARG A 113 1.32 10.33 6.02
N CYS A 114 1.93 10.97 5.03
CA CYS A 114 2.79 10.29 4.07
C CYS A 114 4.24 10.36 4.57
N LYS A 115 4.91 9.22 4.67
CA LYS A 115 6.26 9.07 5.24
C LYS A 115 7.17 8.27 4.33
N SER A 116 8.41 8.73 4.17
CA SER A 116 9.46 7.98 3.46
C SER A 116 9.99 6.84 4.32
N ALA A 117 10.09 5.65 3.73
CA ALA A 117 10.61 4.46 4.41
C ALA A 117 12.13 4.51 4.63
N GLU A 118 12.87 5.27 3.80
CA GLU A 118 14.31 5.47 3.95
C GLU A 118 14.66 6.29 5.20
N GLN A 119 13.74 7.15 5.67
CA GLN A 119 13.93 7.99 6.86
C GLN A 119 13.28 7.32 8.08
N ARG A 120 13.84 6.21 8.50
CA ARG A 120 13.30 5.37 9.59
C ARG A 120 13.03 6.13 10.89
N GLU A 121 13.83 7.14 11.22
CA GLU A 121 13.64 7.97 12.41
C GLU A 121 12.26 8.68 12.40
N ASN A 122 11.79 9.08 11.24
CA ASN A 122 10.50 9.76 11.06
C ASN A 122 9.29 8.81 11.24
N LEU A 123 9.53 7.51 11.33
CA LEU A 123 8.51 6.51 11.61
C LEU A 123 8.29 6.29 13.11
N ARG A 124 9.22 6.79 13.95
CA ARG A 124 9.12 6.66 15.40
C ARG A 124 8.06 7.59 15.98
N GLY A 125 7.44 7.16 17.07
CA GLY A 125 6.44 7.96 17.80
C GLY A 125 5.07 8.06 17.13
N LEU A 126 4.85 7.45 15.97
CA LEU A 126 3.56 7.44 15.30
C LEU A 126 2.55 6.55 16.06
N ASN A 127 1.31 7.03 16.16
CA ASN A 127 0.18 6.29 16.74
C ASN A 127 -0.75 5.88 15.59
N VAL A 128 -0.72 4.62 15.22
CA VAL A 128 -1.21 4.15 13.92
C VAL A 128 -2.47 3.31 14.04
N GLY A 129 -3.53 3.69 13.32
CA GLY A 129 -4.73 2.89 13.11
C GLY A 129 -4.58 1.96 11.91
N VAL A 130 -4.20 2.52 10.75
CA VAL A 130 -3.88 1.75 9.54
C VAL A 130 -2.56 2.26 8.96
N TRP A 131 -1.71 1.35 8.55
CA TRP A 131 -0.49 1.64 7.80
C TRP A 131 -0.56 1.01 6.42
N VAL A 132 -0.51 1.81 5.37
CA VAL A 132 -0.39 1.36 3.98
C VAL A 132 1.06 1.53 3.54
N ALA A 133 1.74 0.40 3.27
CA ALA A 133 3.11 0.33 2.79
C ALA A 133 3.11 0.01 1.30
N ASP A 134 3.40 1.01 0.47
CA ASP A 134 3.47 0.89 -0.99
C ASP A 134 4.92 0.63 -1.42
N GLU A 135 5.09 -0.21 -2.46
CA GLU A 135 6.38 -0.66 -2.98
C GLU A 135 7.32 -1.21 -1.88
N ALA A 136 6.75 -1.96 -0.95
CA ALA A 136 7.44 -2.46 0.24
C ALA A 136 8.54 -3.49 -0.08
N SER A 137 8.64 -3.99 -1.30
CA SER A 137 9.77 -4.81 -1.77
C SER A 137 11.13 -4.08 -1.71
N MET A 138 11.09 -2.75 -1.64
CA MET A 138 12.28 -1.92 -1.49
C MET A 138 12.60 -1.58 -0.02
N TYR A 139 11.81 -2.06 0.93
CA TYR A 139 12.03 -1.77 2.36
C TYR A 139 13.08 -2.71 2.95
N THR A 140 13.83 -2.18 3.91
CA THR A 140 14.75 -2.99 4.72
C THR A 140 13.99 -3.77 5.81
N GLN A 141 14.61 -4.82 6.34
CA GLN A 141 14.07 -5.57 7.48
C GLN A 141 13.79 -4.66 8.68
N ASP A 142 14.72 -3.75 8.97
CA ASP A 142 14.58 -2.77 10.06
C ASP A 142 13.38 -1.84 9.86
N THR A 143 13.11 -1.42 8.62
CA THR A 143 11.95 -0.59 8.28
C THR A 143 10.65 -1.34 8.52
N LEU A 144 10.52 -2.58 8.04
CA LEU A 144 9.33 -3.41 8.28
C LEU A 144 9.13 -3.69 9.78
N GLN A 145 10.21 -3.92 10.52
CA GLN A 145 10.12 -4.11 11.96
C GLN A 145 9.68 -2.83 12.69
N GLU A 146 10.18 -1.66 12.29
CA GLU A 146 9.75 -0.38 12.87
C GLU A 146 8.25 -0.16 12.60
N ILE A 147 7.77 -0.42 11.38
CA ILE A 147 6.35 -0.35 11.03
C ILE A 147 5.51 -1.25 11.92
N THR A 148 5.87 -2.53 12.03
CA THR A 148 5.11 -3.50 12.84
C THR A 148 5.11 -3.12 14.33
N ASN A 149 6.19 -2.53 14.83
CA ASN A 149 6.26 -2.00 16.20
C ASN A 149 5.26 -0.87 16.45
N ARG A 150 4.86 -0.09 15.45
CA ARG A 150 3.88 1.02 15.58
C ARG A 150 2.43 0.53 15.61
N LEU A 151 2.17 -0.69 15.19
CA LEU A 151 0.83 -1.27 15.14
C LEU A 151 0.37 -1.86 16.48
N ARG A 152 1.20 -1.80 17.50
CA ARG A 152 0.88 -2.37 18.82
C ARG A 152 -0.39 -1.76 19.42
N PRO A 153 -1.23 -2.59 20.07
CA PRO A 153 -2.35 -2.07 20.83
C PRO A 153 -1.87 -1.21 22.00
N ARG A 154 -2.77 -0.36 22.52
CA ARG A 154 -2.53 0.31 23.79
C ARG A 154 -2.58 -0.71 24.92
N VAL A 155 -1.80 -0.47 25.96
CA VAL A 155 -1.84 -1.32 27.16
C VAL A 155 -3.26 -1.35 27.74
N GLY A 156 -3.81 -2.54 27.95
CA GLY A 156 -5.16 -2.72 28.43
C GLY A 156 -6.29 -2.52 27.40
N ALA A 157 -5.97 -2.27 26.12
CA ALA A 157 -6.95 -2.09 25.05
C ALA A 157 -6.51 -2.81 23.76
N PRO A 158 -6.60 -4.16 23.71
CA PRO A 158 -6.12 -4.97 22.59
C PRO A 158 -6.83 -4.67 21.26
N ASP A 159 -8.06 -4.23 21.29
CA ASP A 159 -8.87 -3.80 20.14
C ASP A 159 -8.34 -2.54 19.46
N THR A 160 -7.39 -1.83 20.09
CA THR A 160 -6.73 -0.66 19.51
C THR A 160 -5.49 -0.99 18.66
N ALA A 161 -5.19 -2.27 18.42
CA ALA A 161 -4.11 -2.66 17.50
C ALA A 161 -4.28 -2.01 16.13
N GLY A 162 -3.18 -1.50 15.58
CA GLY A 162 -3.16 -0.98 14.22
C GLY A 162 -3.11 -2.13 13.21
N ARG A 163 -3.45 -1.82 11.96
CA ARG A 163 -3.47 -2.76 10.85
C ARG A 163 -2.43 -2.39 9.78
N LEU A 164 -1.75 -3.40 9.25
CA LEU A 164 -0.82 -3.26 8.12
C LEU A 164 -1.51 -3.67 6.83
N ILE A 165 -1.34 -2.86 5.81
CA ILE A 165 -1.67 -3.16 4.42
C ILE A 165 -0.38 -2.98 3.63
N VAL A 166 0.09 -4.03 2.99
CA VAL A 166 1.23 -4.00 2.08
C VAL A 166 0.71 -4.20 0.67
N ILE A 167 1.12 -3.34 -0.25
CA ILE A 167 0.86 -3.51 -1.67
C ILE A 167 2.14 -3.27 -2.45
N SER A 168 2.59 -4.27 -3.21
CA SER A 168 3.90 -4.22 -3.86
C SER A 168 3.98 -5.15 -5.07
N THR A 169 4.99 -4.91 -5.90
CA THR A 169 5.50 -5.88 -6.87
C THR A 169 6.71 -6.58 -6.25
N PRO A 170 6.96 -7.88 -6.51
CA PRO A 170 8.15 -8.56 -6.03
C PRO A 170 9.44 -7.89 -6.48
N ASN A 171 10.48 -7.95 -5.66
CA ASN A 171 11.82 -7.49 -6.03
C ASN A 171 12.88 -8.36 -5.34
N GLY A 172 13.11 -9.55 -5.89
CA GLY A 172 13.99 -10.55 -5.29
C GLY A 172 13.45 -11.17 -3.99
N THR A 173 14.24 -12.06 -3.41
CA THR A 173 13.95 -12.71 -2.13
C THR A 173 14.53 -11.87 -1.00
N GLY A 174 13.73 -10.97 -0.46
CA GLY A 174 14.12 -10.03 0.60
C GLY A 174 13.09 -9.97 1.72
N PRO A 175 13.14 -8.94 2.58
CA PRO A 175 12.28 -8.83 3.76
C PRO A 175 10.78 -8.94 3.48
N LEU A 176 10.32 -8.44 2.33
CA LEU A 176 8.92 -8.57 1.92
C LEU A 176 8.58 -10.02 1.57
N HIS A 177 9.50 -10.76 0.92
CA HIS A 177 9.30 -12.18 0.65
C HIS A 177 9.13 -12.97 1.94
N ASP A 178 9.96 -12.71 2.95
CA ASP A 178 9.87 -13.38 4.25
C ASP A 178 8.55 -13.06 4.94
N LEU A 179 8.10 -11.80 4.89
CA LEU A 179 6.79 -11.40 5.41
C LEU A 179 5.65 -12.08 4.65
N PHE A 180 5.75 -12.21 3.34
CA PHE A 180 4.77 -12.90 2.51
C PHE A 180 4.67 -14.39 2.88
N GLN A 181 5.81 -15.08 3.05
CA GLN A 181 5.84 -16.47 3.49
C GLN A 181 5.26 -16.65 4.88
N LEU A 182 5.60 -15.75 5.81
CA LEU A 182 5.01 -15.73 7.14
C LEU A 182 3.49 -15.55 7.08
N ALA A 183 3.00 -14.66 6.23
CA ALA A 183 1.58 -14.35 6.08
C ALA A 183 0.78 -15.55 5.53
N LEU A 184 1.35 -16.30 4.60
CA LEU A 184 0.74 -17.53 4.06
C LEU A 184 0.54 -18.61 5.13
N GLN A 185 1.42 -18.65 6.13
CA GLN A 185 1.36 -19.61 7.25
C GLN A 185 0.44 -19.14 8.39
N ASN A 186 0.01 -17.86 8.40
CA ASN A 186 -0.75 -17.24 9.49
C ASN A 186 -2.04 -16.58 8.97
N THR A 187 -2.89 -17.37 8.34
CA THR A 187 -4.14 -16.91 7.70
C THR A 187 -5.20 -16.41 8.69
N ASP A 188 -5.04 -16.67 9.97
CA ASP A 188 -5.83 -16.08 11.07
C ASP A 188 -5.56 -14.57 11.22
N LYS A 189 -4.33 -14.12 10.94
CA LYS A 189 -3.86 -12.73 11.08
C LYS A 189 -3.73 -11.98 9.77
N TYR A 190 -3.58 -12.71 8.65
CA TYR A 190 -3.29 -12.12 7.35
C TYR A 190 -4.30 -12.55 6.29
N VAL A 191 -4.63 -11.62 5.39
CA VAL A 191 -5.20 -11.89 4.06
C VAL A 191 -4.09 -11.68 3.05
N VAL A 192 -3.85 -12.68 2.21
CA VAL A 192 -2.80 -12.63 1.19
C VAL A 192 -3.43 -12.71 -0.19
N ARG A 193 -3.09 -11.79 -1.08
CA ARG A 193 -3.42 -11.81 -2.50
C ARG A 193 -2.13 -11.80 -3.32
N HIS A 194 -2.09 -12.66 -4.30
CA HIS A 194 -0.97 -12.77 -5.22
C HIS A 194 -1.52 -12.92 -6.63
N TYR A 195 -1.47 -11.85 -7.40
CA TYR A 195 -1.97 -11.79 -8.77
C TYR A 195 -0.83 -11.56 -9.75
N ASN A 196 -0.88 -12.18 -10.89
CA ASN A 196 -0.07 -11.83 -12.05
C ASN A 196 -0.89 -11.07 -13.09
N TYR A 197 -0.24 -10.58 -14.15
CA TYR A 197 -0.90 -9.74 -15.17
C TYR A 197 -2.01 -10.48 -15.92
N THR A 198 -1.98 -11.81 -16.02
CA THR A 198 -3.01 -12.58 -16.73
C THR A 198 -4.32 -12.63 -15.94
N GLN A 199 -4.24 -12.49 -14.63
CA GLN A 199 -5.35 -12.46 -13.68
C GLN A 199 -5.91 -11.06 -13.48
N MET A 200 -5.08 -10.00 -13.68
CA MET A 200 -5.49 -8.61 -13.52
C MET A 200 -6.06 -8.05 -14.84
N ARG A 201 -7.20 -7.37 -14.75
CA ARG A 201 -7.84 -6.69 -15.90
C ARG A 201 -7.42 -5.21 -16.04
N SER A 202 -6.72 -4.69 -15.05
CA SER A 202 -6.30 -3.28 -14.99
C SER A 202 -5.15 -2.92 -15.94
N GLY A 203 -4.43 -3.90 -16.48
CA GLY A 203 -3.28 -3.67 -17.36
C GLY A 203 -3.66 -3.59 -18.85
N ASN A 204 -2.96 -2.72 -19.60
CA ASN A 204 -3.02 -2.77 -21.07
C ASN A 204 -2.24 -4.00 -21.57
N ARG A 205 -2.96 -5.02 -22.02
CA ARG A 205 -2.36 -6.31 -22.45
C ARG A 205 -1.43 -6.17 -23.64
N GLU A 206 -1.77 -5.32 -24.60
CA GLU A 206 -0.93 -5.08 -25.77
C GLU A 206 0.42 -4.49 -25.37
N PHE A 207 0.40 -3.49 -24.50
CA PHE A 207 1.61 -2.92 -23.91
C PHE A 207 2.43 -3.97 -23.15
N ILE A 208 1.79 -4.82 -22.35
CA ILE A 208 2.50 -5.86 -21.58
C ILE A 208 3.16 -6.89 -22.51
N GLU A 209 2.49 -7.31 -23.59
CA GLU A 209 3.08 -8.22 -24.58
C GLU A 209 4.24 -7.56 -25.33
N GLU A 210 4.22 -6.25 -25.54
CA GLU A 210 5.35 -5.50 -26.06
C GLU A 210 6.53 -5.49 -25.06
N GLN A 211 6.26 -5.20 -23.77
CA GLN A 211 7.28 -5.24 -22.72
C GLN A 211 7.96 -6.61 -22.63
N LYS A 212 7.22 -7.70 -22.80
CA LYS A 212 7.76 -9.06 -22.83
C LYS A 212 8.84 -9.28 -23.87
N ARG A 213 8.83 -8.49 -24.96
CA ARG A 213 9.83 -8.56 -26.03
C ARG A 213 11.05 -7.66 -25.76
N ILE A 214 10.87 -6.62 -24.94
CA ILE A 214 11.87 -5.56 -24.71
C ILE A 214 12.72 -5.84 -23.47
N ILE A 215 12.09 -6.27 -22.37
CA ILE A 215 12.78 -6.50 -21.10
C ILE A 215 13.27 -7.95 -20.97
N SER A 216 14.22 -8.18 -20.07
CA SER A 216 14.70 -9.53 -19.83
C SER A 216 13.58 -10.44 -19.30
N PRO A 217 13.60 -11.77 -19.62
CA PRO A 217 12.61 -12.71 -19.11
C PRO A 217 12.49 -12.67 -17.57
N LEU A 218 13.60 -12.55 -16.88
CA LEU A 218 13.66 -12.45 -15.43
C LEU A 218 12.94 -11.20 -14.91
N LYS A 219 13.18 -10.04 -15.54
CA LYS A 219 12.48 -8.80 -15.18
C LYS A 219 10.99 -8.87 -15.50
N PHE A 220 10.62 -9.51 -16.61
CA PHE A 220 9.23 -9.74 -16.96
C PHE A 220 8.52 -10.63 -15.92
N ASN A 221 9.16 -11.73 -15.53
CA ASN A 221 8.64 -12.62 -14.50
C ASN A 221 8.42 -11.90 -13.17
N GLN A 222 9.37 -11.06 -12.78
CA GLN A 222 9.26 -10.27 -11.55
C GLN A 222 8.12 -9.25 -11.64
N ASP A 223 8.12 -8.40 -12.67
CA ASP A 223 7.25 -7.22 -12.75
C ASP A 223 5.80 -7.54 -13.14
N TYR A 224 5.61 -8.54 -14.00
CA TYR A 224 4.31 -8.87 -14.57
C TYR A 224 3.76 -10.23 -14.10
N MET A 225 4.63 -11.24 -13.96
CA MET A 225 4.22 -12.54 -13.42
C MET A 225 4.26 -12.60 -11.91
N CYS A 226 4.78 -11.56 -11.25
CA CYS A 226 4.92 -11.45 -9.79
C CYS A 226 5.69 -12.62 -9.17
N GLN A 227 6.71 -13.13 -9.87
CA GLN A 227 7.57 -14.19 -9.37
C GLN A 227 8.69 -13.62 -8.48
N TRP A 228 9.01 -14.36 -7.42
CA TRP A 228 10.11 -14.03 -6.52
C TRP A 228 11.41 -14.60 -7.10
N GLU A 229 12.08 -13.80 -7.92
CA GLU A 229 13.34 -14.19 -8.56
C GLU A 229 14.52 -13.98 -7.59
N SER A 230 15.39 -14.95 -7.45
CA SER A 230 16.58 -14.82 -6.61
C SER A 230 17.75 -14.18 -7.37
N VAL A 231 18.70 -13.59 -6.62
CA VAL A 231 19.95 -13.08 -7.23
C VAL A 231 20.75 -14.22 -7.87
N ALA A 232 20.65 -15.45 -7.34
CA ALA A 232 21.29 -16.63 -7.93
C ALA A 232 20.73 -16.95 -9.33
N ASP A 233 19.42 -16.80 -9.52
CA ASP A 233 18.79 -17.01 -10.83
C ASP A 233 19.29 -16.00 -11.87
N GLN A 234 19.71 -14.80 -11.46
CA GLN A 234 20.30 -13.79 -12.35
C GLN A 234 21.65 -14.22 -12.93
N PHE A 235 22.47 -14.94 -12.17
CA PHE A 235 23.76 -15.40 -12.64
C PHE A 235 23.67 -16.59 -13.64
N PHE A 236 22.72 -17.48 -13.47
CA PHE A 236 22.54 -18.62 -14.38
C PHE A 236 22.00 -18.21 -15.74
N TYR A 237 21.13 -17.22 -15.86
CA TYR A 237 20.63 -16.71 -17.14
C TYR A 237 21.68 -16.03 -18.01
N ALA A 238 22.79 -15.57 -17.43
CA ALA A 238 23.88 -14.93 -18.18
C ALA A 238 24.84 -15.94 -18.86
N TRP A 239 24.75 -17.24 -18.50
CA TRP A 239 25.67 -18.28 -19.00
C TRP A 239 25.08 -19.13 -20.12
N ASP A 240 23.77 -19.09 -20.37
CA ASP A 240 23.08 -19.87 -21.40
C ASP A 240 22.89 -19.11 -22.72
N LYS A 241 23.78 -18.14 -23.05
CA LYS A 241 23.78 -17.43 -24.33
C LYS A 241 25.08 -17.65 -25.11
#